data_efb25c74f405c979a1341c3e7dfd6f03
#
_entry.id   efb25c74f405c979a1341c3e7dfd6f03
#
_cell.length_a   1.000
_cell.length_b   1.000
_cell.length_c   1.000
_cell.angle_alpha   90.00
_cell.angle_beta   90.00
_cell.angle_gamma   90.00
#
_symmetry.space_group_name_H-M   'P 1'
#
loop_
_entity.id
_entity.type
_entity.pdbx_description
1 polymer ?
#
loop_
_entity_poly.entity_id
_entity_poly.type
_entity_poly.pdbx_seq_one_letter_code
_entity_poly.pdbx_strand_id
1 'polypeptide(L)'
;MAIGMTFVIITAGIDLSVGSIMGVTGVICGLFLYAQYLPEWYSKASYFEGVYVWVSIFLALLAGALIGAVNGYLIAYLKLSPFVVTLGMMAIARSLALVVSNNKMFYEFGPKDEMFYEIGGGSIFGVANATWLLIVLTILMGLVLKYTSYGKHVYAVGSNKKAAELSGINTRWIEMSVYIISGLFAAISAVMIVGWMGSVTNALGYTYELRVIAADRKSVV
;
A
#
# COMPACT_ATOMS: atom_id res chain seq x y z
N MET A 1 -4.72 -4.34 2.13
CA MET A 1 -3.95 -5.14 1.16
C MET A 1 -4.86 -6.00 0.27
N ALA A 2 -5.68 -6.91 0.81
CA ALA A 2 -6.55 -7.77 -0.02
C ALA A 2 -7.40 -6.97 -1.03
N ILE A 3 -8.02 -5.87 -0.63
CA ILE A 3 -8.78 -5.00 -1.55
C ILE A 3 -7.96 -4.54 -2.75
N GLY A 4 -6.70 -4.14 -2.56
CA GLY A 4 -5.81 -3.77 -3.67
C GLY A 4 -5.46 -4.96 -4.56
N MET A 5 -5.21 -6.12 -3.95
CA MET A 5 -4.93 -7.36 -4.68
C MET A 5 -6.12 -7.80 -5.54
N THR A 6 -7.35 -7.62 -5.08
CA THR A 6 -8.56 -7.95 -5.86
C THR A 6 -8.55 -7.25 -7.23
N PHE A 7 -8.17 -5.98 -7.29
CA PHE A 7 -8.05 -5.27 -8.57
C PHE A 7 -7.01 -5.91 -9.51
N VAL A 8 -5.87 -6.32 -8.96
CA VAL A 8 -4.80 -6.99 -9.72
C VAL A 8 -5.27 -8.35 -10.20
N ILE A 9 -5.95 -9.13 -9.36
CA ILE A 9 -6.45 -10.47 -9.73
C ILE A 9 -7.58 -10.39 -10.76
N ILE A 10 -8.47 -9.41 -10.67
CA ILE A 10 -9.52 -9.19 -11.69
C ILE A 10 -8.88 -8.97 -13.07
N THR A 11 -7.75 -8.27 -13.17
CA THR A 11 -7.02 -8.08 -14.44
C THR A 11 -6.11 -9.26 -14.81
N ALA A 12 -6.29 -10.42 -14.17
CA ALA A 12 -5.47 -11.63 -14.34
C ALA A 12 -3.98 -11.43 -14.02
N GLY A 13 -3.64 -10.43 -13.19
CA GLY A 13 -2.31 -10.19 -12.67
C GLY A 13 -2.06 -10.90 -11.34
N ILE A 14 -0.80 -10.87 -10.89
CA ILE A 14 -0.36 -11.30 -9.56
C ILE A 14 0.60 -10.25 -9.03
N ASP A 15 0.46 -9.87 -7.77
CA ASP A 15 1.40 -8.95 -7.12
C ASP A 15 1.99 -9.59 -5.85
N LEU A 16 3.20 -10.13 -5.98
CA LEU A 16 3.94 -10.72 -4.88
C LEU A 16 4.69 -9.69 -4.04
N SER A 17 4.73 -8.43 -4.47
CA SER A 17 5.50 -7.39 -3.80
C SER A 17 4.75 -6.69 -2.67
N VAL A 18 3.43 -6.91 -2.51
CA VAL A 18 2.57 -6.18 -1.56
C VAL A 18 3.10 -6.22 -0.11
N GLY A 19 3.62 -7.37 0.35
CA GLY A 19 4.20 -7.50 1.68
C GLY A 19 5.49 -6.68 1.84
N SER A 20 6.34 -6.67 0.82
CA SER A 20 7.59 -5.90 0.82
C SER A 20 7.35 -4.40 0.63
N ILE A 21 6.34 -4.01 -0.17
CA ILE A 21 5.88 -2.62 -0.27
C ILE A 21 5.40 -2.14 1.10
N MET A 22 4.61 -2.95 1.80
CA MET A 22 4.20 -2.67 3.17
C MET A 22 5.41 -2.48 4.10
N GLY A 23 6.44 -3.31 3.98
CA GLY A 23 7.66 -3.20 4.77
C GLY A 23 8.38 -1.87 4.54
N VAL A 24 8.69 -1.53 3.28
CA VAL A 24 9.42 -0.29 2.95
C VAL A 24 8.59 0.96 3.27
N THR A 25 7.29 0.95 3.01
CA THR A 25 6.42 2.10 3.32
C THR A 25 6.25 2.30 4.83
N GLY A 26 6.20 1.20 5.61
CA GLY A 26 6.23 1.26 7.06
C GLY A 26 7.53 1.85 7.60
N VAL A 27 8.67 1.43 7.04
CA VAL A 27 9.99 2.00 7.38
C VAL A 27 10.07 3.49 7.05
N ILE A 28 9.58 3.91 5.87
CA ILE A 28 9.52 5.34 5.49
C ILE A 28 8.64 6.10 6.47
N CYS A 29 7.45 5.58 6.81
CA CYS A 29 6.58 6.19 7.80
C CYS A 29 7.28 6.37 9.15
N GLY A 30 7.89 5.30 9.66
CA GLY A 30 8.61 5.31 10.93
C GLY A 30 9.81 6.24 10.95
N LEU A 31 10.56 6.34 9.84
CA LEU A 31 11.71 7.23 9.71
C LEU A 31 11.30 8.70 9.91
N PHE A 32 10.19 9.13 9.30
CA PHE A 32 9.68 10.49 9.42
C PHE A 32 8.93 10.75 10.74
N LEU A 33 8.59 9.71 11.49
CA LEU A 33 8.03 9.83 12.83
C LEU A 33 9.12 9.78 13.92
N TYR A 34 10.31 9.24 13.61
CA TYR A 34 11.35 9.00 14.59
C TYR A 34 12.05 10.29 15.01
N ALA A 35 11.89 10.67 16.28
CA ALA A 35 12.32 11.96 16.80
C ALA A 35 13.82 12.26 16.63
N GLN A 36 14.69 11.25 16.68
CA GLN A 36 16.15 11.43 16.57
C GLN A 36 16.64 11.81 15.18
N TYR A 37 15.84 11.50 14.13
CA TYR A 37 16.19 11.83 12.74
C TYR A 37 15.53 13.11 12.25
N LEU A 38 14.64 13.70 13.06
CA LEU A 38 13.99 14.94 12.68
C LEU A 38 14.96 16.12 12.84
N PRO A 39 15.22 16.91 11.79
CA PRO A 39 15.99 18.14 11.91
C PRO A 39 15.36 19.07 12.96
N GLU A 40 16.18 19.85 13.67
CA GLU A 40 15.67 20.78 14.70
C GLU A 40 14.58 21.74 14.18
N TRP A 41 14.69 22.19 12.92
CA TRP A 41 13.69 23.04 12.29
C TRP A 41 12.36 22.28 12.04
N TYR A 42 12.41 20.97 11.79
CA TYR A 42 11.26 20.11 11.62
C TYR A 42 10.64 19.76 12.97
N SER A 43 11.47 19.50 13.99
CA SER A 43 11.00 19.26 15.35
C SER A 43 10.46 20.52 16.01
N LYS A 44 11.03 21.70 15.70
CA LYS A 44 10.51 23.03 16.09
C LYS A 44 9.27 23.46 15.31
N ALA A 45 9.04 22.93 14.11
CA ALA A 45 7.75 23.07 13.41
C ALA A 45 6.58 22.37 14.12
N SER A 46 6.81 21.82 15.31
CA SER A 46 5.80 21.37 16.27
C SER A 46 4.81 22.48 16.70
N TYR A 47 5.06 23.74 16.30
CA TYR A 47 4.04 24.79 16.32
C TYR A 47 2.81 24.46 15.46
N PHE A 48 2.96 23.64 14.41
CA PHE A 48 1.85 23.09 13.63
C PHE A 48 1.56 21.68 14.15
N GLU A 49 0.69 21.60 15.13
CA GLU A 49 0.26 20.39 15.82
C GLU A 49 0.04 19.19 14.90
N GLY A 50 0.93 18.21 14.94
CA GLY A 50 0.77 16.94 14.22
C GLY A 50 1.08 16.96 12.71
N VAL A 51 1.59 18.04 12.11
CA VAL A 51 1.91 18.10 10.67
C VAL A 51 2.89 17.00 10.25
N TYR A 52 3.87 16.68 11.07
CA TYR A 52 4.84 15.62 10.78
C TYR A 52 4.19 14.22 10.67
N VAL A 53 3.10 13.97 11.42
CA VAL A 53 2.32 12.73 11.32
C VAL A 53 1.67 12.62 9.95
N TRP A 54 1.02 13.67 9.49
CA TRP A 54 0.39 13.70 8.17
C TRP A 54 1.42 13.63 7.03
N VAL A 55 2.57 14.29 7.19
CA VAL A 55 3.68 14.20 6.22
C VAL A 55 4.23 12.79 6.14
N SER A 56 4.43 12.11 7.27
CA SER A 56 4.91 10.71 7.28
C SER A 56 3.92 9.76 6.61
N ILE A 57 2.63 9.91 6.89
CA ILE A 57 1.56 9.14 6.23
C ILE A 57 1.57 9.41 4.72
N PHE A 58 1.60 10.68 4.32
CA PHE A 58 1.61 11.06 2.91
C PHE A 58 2.81 10.49 2.16
N LEU A 59 4.01 10.57 2.74
CA LEU A 59 5.23 10.03 2.13
C LEU A 59 5.19 8.50 2.02
N ALA A 60 4.65 7.82 3.03
CA ALA A 60 4.44 6.37 2.97
C ALA A 60 3.46 5.98 1.83
N LEU A 61 2.34 6.70 1.70
CA LEU A 61 1.36 6.46 0.64
C LEU A 61 1.95 6.77 -0.75
N LEU A 62 2.69 7.87 -0.87
CA LEU A 62 3.37 8.24 -2.10
C LEU A 62 4.39 7.19 -2.53
N ALA A 63 5.21 6.70 -1.59
CA ALA A 63 6.18 5.65 -1.85
C ALA A 63 5.50 4.35 -2.32
N GLY A 64 4.40 3.94 -1.67
CA GLY A 64 3.62 2.77 -2.10
C GLY A 64 3.05 2.93 -3.50
N ALA A 65 2.47 4.10 -3.80
CA ALA A 65 1.96 4.42 -5.13
C ALA A 65 3.06 4.42 -6.21
N LEU A 66 4.23 4.98 -5.91
CA LEU A 66 5.37 5.01 -6.83
C LEU A 66 5.92 3.62 -7.12
N ILE A 67 6.08 2.77 -6.10
CA ILE A 67 6.51 1.39 -6.30
C ILE A 67 5.47 0.61 -7.12
N GLY A 68 4.19 0.78 -6.81
CA GLY A 68 3.10 0.22 -7.59
C GLY A 68 3.10 0.73 -9.05
N ALA A 69 3.39 2.02 -9.26
CA ALA A 69 3.51 2.61 -10.60
C ALA A 69 4.68 2.00 -11.39
N VAL A 70 5.82 1.77 -10.75
CA VAL A 70 6.97 1.10 -11.37
C VAL A 70 6.59 -0.32 -11.79
N ASN A 71 5.97 -1.12 -10.91
CA ASN A 71 5.49 -2.45 -11.25
C ASN A 71 4.51 -2.40 -12.44
N GLY A 72 3.50 -1.54 -12.34
CA GLY A 72 2.50 -1.38 -13.37
C GLY A 72 3.08 -0.93 -14.71
N TYR A 73 4.06 -0.03 -14.70
CA TYR A 73 4.76 0.41 -15.91
C TYR A 73 5.52 -0.74 -16.58
N LEU A 74 6.31 -1.49 -15.82
CA LEU A 74 7.08 -2.62 -16.34
C LEU A 74 6.16 -3.71 -16.95
N ILE A 75 5.01 -3.95 -16.32
CA ILE A 75 4.05 -4.97 -16.76
C ILE A 75 3.24 -4.47 -17.96
N ALA A 76 2.65 -3.29 -17.87
CA ALA A 76 1.70 -2.80 -18.86
C ALA A 76 2.37 -2.27 -20.14
N TYR A 77 3.49 -1.57 -20.00
CA TYR A 77 4.17 -0.93 -21.13
C TYR A 77 5.33 -1.75 -21.69
N LEU A 78 6.16 -2.36 -20.84
CA LEU A 78 7.24 -3.22 -21.28
C LEU A 78 6.80 -4.68 -21.51
N LYS A 79 5.53 -5.01 -21.16
CA LYS A 79 4.93 -6.34 -21.35
C LYS A 79 5.70 -7.47 -20.66
N LEU A 80 6.33 -7.17 -19.52
CA LEU A 80 7.01 -8.16 -18.71
C LEU A 80 5.99 -9.00 -17.93
N SER A 81 6.35 -10.24 -17.60
CA SER A 81 5.48 -11.10 -16.80
C SER A 81 5.23 -10.50 -15.42
N PRO A 82 3.96 -10.36 -14.96
CA PRO A 82 3.63 -9.87 -13.63
C PRO A 82 4.37 -10.59 -12.51
N PHE A 83 4.47 -11.91 -12.61
CA PHE A 83 5.14 -12.75 -11.63
C PHE A 83 6.63 -12.36 -11.48
N VAL A 84 7.36 -12.22 -12.59
CA VAL A 84 8.79 -11.90 -12.57
C VAL A 84 9.04 -10.49 -12.04
N VAL A 85 8.24 -9.51 -12.51
CA VAL A 85 8.36 -8.11 -12.08
C VAL A 85 8.11 -7.97 -10.58
N THR A 86 7.01 -8.54 -10.08
CA THR A 86 6.63 -8.39 -8.66
C THR A 86 7.53 -9.21 -7.73
N LEU A 87 8.08 -10.36 -8.19
CA LEU A 87 9.14 -11.07 -7.48
C LEU A 87 10.42 -10.23 -7.36
N GLY A 88 10.87 -9.64 -8.47
CA GLY A 88 12.02 -8.73 -8.46
C GLY A 88 11.79 -7.53 -7.55
N MET A 89 10.61 -6.89 -7.65
CA MET A 89 10.24 -5.78 -6.78
C MET A 89 10.14 -6.19 -5.30
N MET A 90 9.68 -7.39 -5.00
CA MET A 90 9.68 -7.93 -3.64
C MET A 90 11.08 -7.92 -3.04
N ALA A 91 12.09 -8.39 -3.78
CA ALA A 91 13.48 -8.38 -3.33
C ALA A 91 14.03 -6.96 -3.19
N ILE A 92 13.77 -6.09 -4.19
CA ILE A 92 14.22 -4.69 -4.18
C ILE A 92 13.60 -3.93 -3.01
N ALA A 93 12.29 -3.98 -2.82
CA ALA A 93 11.61 -3.28 -1.74
C ALA A 93 12.06 -3.77 -0.37
N ARG A 94 12.30 -5.09 -0.21
CA ARG A 94 12.85 -5.66 1.01
C ARG A 94 14.25 -5.12 1.33
N SER A 95 15.11 -5.09 0.33
CA SER A 95 16.47 -4.55 0.47
C SER A 95 16.45 -3.05 0.75
N LEU A 96 15.55 -2.29 0.11
CA LEU A 96 15.36 -0.87 0.39
C LEU A 96 14.92 -0.61 1.84
N ALA A 97 14.01 -1.43 2.38
CA ALA A 97 13.61 -1.32 3.78
C ALA A 97 14.80 -1.48 4.74
N LEU A 98 15.70 -2.44 4.48
CA LEU A 98 16.92 -2.65 5.24
C LEU A 98 17.90 -1.48 5.14
N VAL A 99 18.14 -0.99 3.91
CA VAL A 99 19.08 0.12 3.66
C VAL A 99 18.57 1.42 4.29
N VAL A 100 17.29 1.76 4.06
CA VAL A 100 16.69 3.00 4.56
C VAL A 100 16.63 3.01 6.08
N SER A 101 16.34 1.87 6.72
CA SER A 101 16.33 1.76 8.18
C SER A 101 17.71 1.65 8.80
N ASN A 102 18.78 1.50 8.01
CA ASN A 102 20.10 1.08 8.51
C ASN A 102 20.02 -0.17 9.41
N ASN A 103 19.11 -1.08 9.09
CA ASN A 103 18.77 -2.27 9.88
C ASN A 103 18.35 -1.97 11.34
N LYS A 104 17.87 -0.75 11.60
CA LYS A 104 17.36 -0.34 12.91
C LYS A 104 15.85 -0.50 12.99
N MET A 105 15.37 -0.68 14.21
CA MET A 105 13.95 -0.60 14.54
C MET A 105 13.63 0.82 15.01
N PHE A 106 12.46 1.33 14.65
CA PHE A 106 11.97 2.63 15.11
C PHE A 106 10.83 2.37 16.11
N TYR A 107 10.95 2.86 17.33
CA TYR A 107 9.95 2.67 18.40
C TYR A 107 9.75 3.92 19.27
N GLU A 108 10.56 4.95 19.10
CA GLU A 108 10.38 6.25 19.74
C GLU A 108 9.94 7.24 18.67
N PHE A 109 8.65 7.47 18.57
CA PHE A 109 8.11 8.44 17.65
C PHE A 109 8.14 9.84 18.27
N GLY A 110 7.86 10.88 17.49
CA GLY A 110 7.97 12.27 17.91
C GLY A 110 6.93 12.67 18.96
N PRO A 111 7.00 13.91 19.46
CA PRO A 111 6.31 14.37 20.68
C PRO A 111 4.76 14.39 20.62
N LYS A 112 4.14 14.05 19.51
CA LYS A 112 2.68 13.89 19.34
C LYS A 112 2.32 12.58 18.67
N ASP A 113 3.04 11.54 19.02
CA ASP A 113 2.80 10.18 18.57
C ASP A 113 1.42 9.63 19.00
N GLU A 114 0.84 10.14 20.08
CA GLU A 114 -0.52 9.78 20.54
C GLU A 114 -1.54 9.84 19.40
N MET A 115 -1.51 10.90 18.59
CA MET A 115 -2.39 11.04 17.42
C MET A 115 -2.18 9.91 16.40
N PHE A 116 -0.93 9.52 16.18
CA PHE A 116 -0.60 8.45 15.26
C PHE A 116 -1.04 7.08 15.80
N TYR A 117 -0.87 6.85 17.11
CA TYR A 117 -1.36 5.65 17.78
C TYR A 117 -2.88 5.57 17.77
N GLU A 118 -3.58 6.68 17.94
CA GLU A 118 -5.04 6.72 17.83
C GLU A 118 -5.52 6.35 16.42
N ILE A 119 -4.82 6.79 15.37
CA ILE A 119 -5.17 6.45 13.99
C ILE A 119 -5.07 4.92 13.77
N GLY A 120 -3.98 4.29 14.19
CA GLY A 120 -3.72 2.87 13.94
C GLY A 120 -4.29 1.92 14.98
N GLY A 121 -4.14 2.26 16.28
CA GLY A 121 -4.49 1.42 17.41
C GLY A 121 -5.72 1.87 18.19
N GLY A 122 -6.28 3.05 17.89
CA GLY A 122 -7.47 3.56 18.55
C GLY A 122 -8.75 2.77 18.24
N SER A 123 -9.79 3.03 18.99
CA SER A 123 -11.11 2.40 18.81
C SER A 123 -12.23 3.42 18.88
N ILE A 124 -13.22 3.28 17.99
CA ILE A 124 -14.45 4.07 17.95
C ILE A 124 -15.61 3.09 18.22
N PHE A 125 -16.45 3.41 19.22
CA PHE A 125 -17.54 2.53 19.68
C PHE A 125 -17.08 1.10 20.07
N GLY A 126 -15.86 0.96 20.62
CA GLY A 126 -15.30 -0.34 21.00
C GLY A 126 -14.80 -1.19 19.83
N VAL A 127 -14.82 -0.68 18.60
CA VAL A 127 -14.31 -1.35 17.40
C VAL A 127 -13.03 -0.65 16.93
N ALA A 128 -11.99 -1.43 16.65
CA ALA A 128 -10.70 -0.89 16.20
C ALA A 128 -10.83 -0.02 14.94
N ASN A 129 -10.12 1.11 14.90
CA ASN A 129 -10.13 2.04 13.77
C ASN A 129 -9.75 1.35 12.44
N ALA A 130 -8.86 0.37 12.49
CA ALA A 130 -8.50 -0.45 11.33
C ALA A 130 -9.70 -1.18 10.71
N THR A 131 -10.66 -1.64 11.55
CA THR A 131 -11.87 -2.32 11.09
C THR A 131 -12.81 -1.34 10.39
N TRP A 132 -12.99 -0.14 10.95
CA TRP A 132 -13.79 0.91 10.31
C TRP A 132 -13.20 1.32 8.96
N LEU A 133 -11.88 1.52 8.92
CA LEU A 133 -11.18 1.84 7.68
C LEU A 133 -11.36 0.72 6.64
N LEU A 134 -11.25 -0.54 7.06
CA LEU A 134 -11.48 -1.69 6.17
C LEU A 134 -12.90 -1.69 5.59
N ILE A 135 -13.92 -1.48 6.44
CA ILE A 135 -15.33 -1.44 6.00
C ILE A 135 -15.54 -0.31 4.99
N VAL A 136 -15.10 0.90 5.32
CA VAL A 136 -15.25 2.07 4.46
C VAL A 136 -14.55 1.86 3.11
N LEU A 137 -13.29 1.40 3.13
CA LEU A 137 -12.53 1.16 1.91
C LEU A 137 -13.13 0.02 1.07
N THR A 138 -13.66 -1.03 1.71
CA THR A 138 -14.31 -2.14 1.00
C THR A 138 -15.58 -1.66 0.30
N ILE A 139 -16.42 -0.89 0.98
CA ILE A 139 -17.64 -0.33 0.38
C ILE A 139 -17.27 0.62 -0.76
N LEU A 140 -16.31 1.53 -0.54
CA LEU A 140 -15.90 2.53 -1.53
C LEU A 140 -15.33 1.87 -2.78
N MET A 141 -14.42 0.91 -2.63
CA MET A 141 -13.83 0.20 -3.76
C MET A 141 -14.83 -0.74 -4.45
N GLY A 142 -15.74 -1.35 -3.70
CA GLY A 142 -16.86 -2.11 -4.24
C GLY A 142 -17.80 -1.24 -5.11
N LEU A 143 -18.09 -0.02 -4.64
CA LEU A 143 -18.87 0.95 -5.45
C LEU A 143 -18.11 1.40 -6.69
N VAL A 144 -16.80 1.64 -6.60
CA VAL A 144 -15.96 1.96 -7.76
C VAL A 144 -16.01 0.83 -8.78
N LEU A 145 -15.81 -0.42 -8.37
CA LEU A 145 -15.88 -1.56 -9.30
C LEU A 145 -17.24 -1.76 -9.91
N LYS A 146 -18.32 -1.57 -9.15
CA LYS A 146 -19.69 -1.88 -9.62
C LYS A 146 -20.30 -0.76 -10.46
N TYR A 147 -20.09 0.51 -10.08
CA TYR A 147 -20.87 1.62 -10.65
C TYR A 147 -20.06 2.56 -11.54
N THR A 148 -18.72 2.49 -11.56
CA THR A 148 -17.93 3.41 -12.37
C THR A 148 -17.52 2.81 -13.71
N SER A 149 -17.22 3.68 -14.69
CA SER A 149 -16.62 3.26 -15.97
C SER A 149 -15.25 2.62 -15.78
N TYR A 150 -14.49 3.07 -14.78
CA TYR A 150 -13.21 2.46 -14.43
C TYR A 150 -13.36 0.99 -14.05
N GLY A 151 -14.31 0.66 -13.15
CA GLY A 151 -14.59 -0.73 -12.77
C GLY A 151 -14.97 -1.61 -13.96
N LYS A 152 -15.84 -1.09 -14.86
CA LYS A 152 -16.21 -1.81 -16.10
C LYS A 152 -14.98 -2.09 -16.98
N HIS A 153 -14.06 -1.13 -17.11
CA HIS A 153 -12.81 -1.32 -17.84
C HIS A 153 -11.90 -2.35 -17.19
N VAL A 154 -11.79 -2.37 -15.85
CA VAL A 154 -11.02 -3.38 -15.10
C VAL A 154 -11.55 -4.79 -15.41
N TYR A 155 -12.86 -5.01 -15.35
CA TYR A 155 -13.47 -6.29 -15.70
C TYR A 155 -13.29 -6.64 -17.18
N ALA A 156 -13.43 -5.67 -18.09
CA ALA A 156 -13.24 -5.89 -19.54
C ALA A 156 -11.81 -6.34 -19.86
N VAL A 157 -10.81 -5.67 -19.26
CA VAL A 157 -9.39 -6.02 -19.43
C VAL A 157 -9.09 -7.43 -18.88
N GLY A 158 -9.65 -7.77 -17.73
CA GLY A 158 -9.47 -9.09 -17.13
C GLY A 158 -10.14 -10.22 -17.90
N SER A 159 -11.30 -9.95 -18.50
CA SER A 159 -12.05 -10.94 -19.29
C SER A 159 -11.38 -11.21 -20.64
N ASN A 160 -11.11 -10.17 -21.41
CA ASN A 160 -10.44 -10.30 -22.71
C ASN A 160 -9.72 -8.98 -23.07
N LYS A 161 -8.41 -8.95 -22.81
CA LYS A 161 -7.58 -7.78 -23.06
C LYS A 161 -7.60 -7.32 -24.52
N LYS A 162 -7.54 -8.25 -25.48
CA LYS A 162 -7.58 -7.91 -26.92
C LYS A 162 -8.92 -7.31 -27.33
N ALA A 163 -10.04 -7.86 -26.86
CA ALA A 163 -11.36 -7.33 -27.15
C ALA A 163 -11.55 -5.94 -26.52
N ALA A 164 -11.06 -5.73 -25.28
CA ALA A 164 -11.07 -4.43 -24.62
C ALA A 164 -10.27 -3.38 -25.41
N GLU A 165 -9.09 -3.75 -25.92
CA GLU A 165 -8.24 -2.88 -26.73
C GLU A 165 -8.92 -2.50 -28.05
N LEU A 166 -9.56 -3.46 -28.74
CA LEU A 166 -10.34 -3.21 -29.95
C LEU A 166 -11.57 -2.33 -29.71
N SER A 167 -12.12 -2.36 -28.49
CA SER A 167 -13.21 -1.48 -28.06
C SER A 167 -12.77 -0.08 -27.66
N GLY A 168 -11.47 0.27 -27.84
CA GLY A 168 -10.91 1.59 -27.56
C GLY A 168 -10.51 1.82 -26.10
N ILE A 169 -10.52 0.78 -25.25
CA ILE A 169 -10.09 0.89 -23.87
C ILE A 169 -8.57 0.93 -23.83
N ASN A 170 -8.00 1.91 -23.10
CA ASN A 170 -6.56 1.97 -22.85
C ASN A 170 -6.16 0.91 -21.81
N THR A 171 -5.95 -0.32 -22.25
CA THR A 171 -5.65 -1.48 -21.40
C THR A 171 -4.36 -1.29 -20.60
N ARG A 172 -3.36 -0.59 -21.17
CA ARG A 172 -2.07 -0.32 -20.48
C ARG A 172 -2.27 0.56 -19.25
N TRP A 173 -3.08 1.63 -19.39
CA TRP A 173 -3.37 2.51 -18.26
C TRP A 173 -4.16 1.77 -17.17
N ILE A 174 -5.13 0.96 -17.54
CA ILE A 174 -5.91 0.15 -16.58
C ILE A 174 -4.98 -0.82 -15.82
N GLU A 175 -4.15 -1.57 -16.52
CA GLU A 175 -3.18 -2.47 -15.87
C GLU A 175 -2.22 -1.70 -14.94
N MET A 176 -1.65 -0.59 -15.38
CA MET A 176 -0.77 0.21 -14.54
C MET A 176 -1.49 0.71 -13.28
N SER A 177 -2.73 1.21 -13.42
CA SER A 177 -3.50 1.78 -12.32
C SER A 177 -3.85 0.76 -11.23
N VAL A 178 -4.10 -0.51 -11.57
CA VAL A 178 -4.40 -1.53 -10.56
C VAL A 178 -3.19 -1.86 -9.69
N TYR A 179 -1.97 -1.80 -10.23
CA TYR A 179 -0.74 -1.94 -9.43
C TYR A 179 -0.48 -0.71 -8.56
N ILE A 180 -0.81 0.49 -9.02
CA ILE A 180 -0.76 1.70 -8.19
C ILE A 180 -1.71 1.56 -7.00
N ILE A 181 -2.94 1.11 -7.25
CA ILE A 181 -3.93 0.85 -6.20
C ILE A 181 -3.42 -0.22 -5.22
N SER A 182 -2.82 -1.32 -5.71
CA SER A 182 -2.22 -2.36 -4.87
C SER A 182 -1.15 -1.79 -3.94
N GLY A 183 -0.22 -0.99 -4.47
CA GLY A 183 0.82 -0.33 -3.69
C GLY A 183 0.29 0.66 -2.66
N LEU A 184 -0.74 1.45 -3.03
CA LEU A 184 -1.43 2.35 -2.08
C LEU A 184 -2.06 1.58 -0.92
N PHE A 185 -2.78 0.49 -1.19
CA PHE A 185 -3.40 -0.31 -0.14
C PHE A 185 -2.37 -1.05 0.73
N ALA A 186 -1.20 -1.39 0.17
CA ALA A 186 -0.08 -1.90 0.95
C ALA A 186 0.44 -0.83 1.93
N ALA A 187 0.61 0.41 1.48
CA ALA A 187 1.05 1.52 2.31
C ALA A 187 0.01 1.91 3.38
N ILE A 188 -1.27 1.96 3.05
CA ILE A 188 -2.35 2.17 4.04
C ILE A 188 -2.27 1.11 5.14
N SER A 189 -2.07 -0.16 4.75
CA SER A 189 -1.95 -1.25 5.73
C SER A 189 -0.69 -1.10 6.59
N ALA A 190 0.42 -0.61 6.03
CA ALA A 190 1.64 -0.31 6.77
C ALA A 190 1.39 0.75 7.84
N VAL A 191 0.80 1.89 7.47
CA VAL A 191 0.47 2.99 8.39
C VAL A 191 -0.38 2.49 9.57
N MET A 192 -1.43 1.71 9.27
CA MET A 192 -2.32 1.18 10.31
C MET A 192 -1.59 0.22 11.27
N ILE A 193 -0.75 -0.67 10.74
CA ILE A 193 -0.02 -1.62 11.58
C ILE A 193 1.08 -0.91 12.40
N VAL A 194 1.78 0.04 11.81
CA VAL A 194 2.78 0.85 12.52
C VAL A 194 2.15 1.62 13.67
N GLY A 195 0.99 2.25 13.44
CA GLY A 195 0.25 2.94 14.49
C GLY A 195 -0.27 2.00 15.58
N TRP A 196 -0.71 0.79 15.21
CA TRP A 196 -1.15 -0.21 16.18
C TRP A 196 0.00 -0.81 17.00
N MET A 197 1.14 -1.11 16.36
CA MET A 197 2.30 -1.72 17.02
C MET A 197 3.14 -0.69 17.80
N GLY A 198 3.05 0.58 17.48
CA GLY A 198 3.91 1.62 18.03
C GLY A 198 5.38 1.46 17.66
N SER A 199 5.67 0.65 16.66
CA SER A 199 7.03 0.36 16.23
C SER A 199 7.10 -0.09 14.79
N VAL A 200 8.25 0.08 14.18
CA VAL A 200 8.54 -0.40 12.81
C VAL A 200 9.77 -1.27 12.82
N THR A 201 9.65 -2.42 12.20
CA THR A 201 10.77 -3.30 11.90
C THR A 201 10.91 -3.48 10.40
N ASN A 202 12.13 -3.73 9.91
CA ASN A 202 12.40 -4.06 8.51
C ASN A 202 11.76 -5.40 8.07
N ALA A 203 11.37 -6.25 9.02
CA ALA A 203 10.65 -7.50 8.77
C ALA A 203 9.13 -7.32 8.60
N LEU A 204 8.61 -6.08 8.71
CA LEU A 204 7.20 -5.81 8.52
C LEU A 204 6.71 -6.31 7.16
N GLY A 205 5.55 -6.97 7.14
CA GLY A 205 4.96 -7.51 5.92
C GLY A 205 5.59 -8.81 5.40
N TYR A 206 6.50 -9.45 6.14
CA TYR A 206 7.09 -10.72 5.73
C TYR A 206 6.03 -11.82 5.67
N THR A 207 5.96 -12.55 4.55
CA THR A 207 4.97 -13.60 4.24
C THR A 207 3.51 -13.13 4.07
N TYR A 208 3.22 -11.81 4.14
CA TYR A 208 1.87 -11.30 3.97
C TYR A 208 1.35 -11.45 2.54
N GLU A 209 2.23 -11.48 1.54
CA GLU A 209 1.90 -11.73 0.14
C GLU A 209 1.10 -13.01 -0.05
N LEU A 210 1.54 -14.10 0.55
CA LEU A 210 0.85 -15.40 0.46
C LEU A 210 -0.51 -15.38 1.18
N ARG A 211 -0.58 -14.71 2.33
CA ARG A 211 -1.84 -14.58 3.09
C ARG A 211 -2.87 -13.75 2.33
N VAL A 212 -2.44 -12.70 1.66
CA VAL A 212 -3.30 -11.80 0.88
C VAL A 212 -3.86 -12.54 -0.34
N ILE A 213 -3.03 -13.28 -1.08
CA ILE A 213 -3.46 -14.10 -2.22
C ILE A 213 -4.43 -15.20 -1.76
N ALA A 214 -4.13 -15.86 -0.64
CA ALA A 214 -5.00 -16.92 -0.11
C ALA A 214 -6.37 -16.38 0.36
N ALA A 215 -6.41 -15.16 0.91
CA ALA A 215 -7.65 -14.51 1.32
C ALA A 215 -8.53 -14.17 0.12
N ASP A 216 -7.94 -13.70 -0.99
CA ASP A 216 -8.68 -13.33 -2.18
C ASP A 216 -9.20 -14.58 -2.94
N ARG A 217 -8.43 -15.65 -3.05
CA ARG A 217 -8.87 -16.91 -3.68
C ARG A 217 -10.09 -17.54 -3.02
N LYS A 218 -10.29 -17.34 -1.72
CA LYS A 218 -11.48 -17.86 -1.01
C LYS A 218 -12.76 -17.08 -1.31
N SER A 219 -12.65 -15.87 -1.86
CA SER A 219 -13.81 -15.05 -2.20
C SER A 219 -14.38 -15.35 -3.59
N VAL A 220 -13.72 -16.19 -4.39
CA VAL A 220 -14.08 -16.49 -5.80
C VAL A 220 -14.74 -17.88 -5.94
N VAL A 221 -14.99 -18.61 -4.82
CA VAL A 221 -15.68 -19.91 -4.82
C VAL A 221 -17.12 -19.77 -4.33
#